data_540d7d3d5644d3e298d9a2f66ed6f0d6
#
_entry.id   540d7d3d5644d3e298d9a2f66ed6f0d6
#
_cell.length_a   1.000
_cell.length_b   1.000
_cell.length_c   1.000
_cell.angle_alpha   90.00
_cell.angle_beta   90.00
_cell.angle_gamma   90.00
#
_symmetry.space_group_name_H-M   'P 1'
#
loop_
_entity.id
_entity.type
_entity.pdbx_description
1 polymer ?
#
loop_
_entity_poly.entity_id
_entity_poly.type
_entity_poly.pdbx_seq_one_letter_code
_entity_poly.pdbx_strand_id
1 'polypeptide(L)'
;MKAVRFHEHGPREVLRYEDVPTPSPGAGDVLVRVRACCVNRFDVSLRQSGSRKSLPLPWTLGVEFAGEIAALGSGVTGVLEGDRVWVLHELPCLECRYCLDGMDNICEAARMWSVQMPGGYAEYVSA
;
A
#
# COMPACT_ATOMS: atom_id res chain seq x y z
N MET A 1 4.57 6.00 -14.15
CA MET A 1 3.33 5.23 -13.98
C MET A 1 2.16 6.14 -13.69
N LYS A 2 0.92 5.67 -13.87
CA LYS A 2 -0.28 6.39 -13.46
C LYS A 2 -0.66 6.04 -12.02
N ALA A 3 -1.17 7.05 -11.28
CA ALA A 3 -1.75 6.87 -9.95
C ALA A 3 -2.94 7.82 -9.72
N VAL A 4 -3.85 7.44 -8.84
CA VAL A 4 -4.89 8.32 -8.33
C VAL A 4 -4.44 8.86 -6.98
N ARG A 5 -4.25 10.19 -6.92
CA ARG A 5 -3.75 10.90 -5.73
C ARG A 5 -4.67 12.03 -5.32
N PHE A 6 -4.48 12.52 -4.11
CA PHE A 6 -5.09 13.77 -3.67
C PHE A 6 -4.03 14.67 -3.02
N HIS A 7 -4.17 15.98 -3.23
CA HIS A 7 -3.23 16.99 -2.79
C HIS A 7 -3.74 17.78 -1.58
N GLU A 8 -5.03 17.62 -1.28
CA GLU A 8 -5.73 18.20 -0.14
C GLU A 8 -6.88 17.28 0.29
N HIS A 9 -7.26 17.33 1.56
CA HIS A 9 -8.43 16.60 2.02
C HIS A 9 -9.72 17.24 1.50
N GLY A 10 -10.72 16.40 1.18
CA GLY A 10 -11.96 16.92 0.64
C GLY A 10 -12.88 15.87 0.01
N PRO A 11 -13.87 16.29 -0.76
CA PRO A 11 -14.79 15.43 -1.49
C PRO A 11 -14.06 14.70 -2.65
N ARG A 12 -14.77 13.84 -3.39
CA ARG A 12 -14.16 13.00 -4.44
C ARG A 12 -13.47 13.81 -5.55
N GLU A 13 -13.84 15.06 -5.73
CA GLU A 13 -13.33 15.98 -6.75
C GLU A 13 -11.85 16.36 -6.51
N VAL A 14 -11.31 16.14 -5.30
CA VAL A 14 -9.89 16.35 -5.02
C VAL A 14 -8.99 15.23 -5.55
N LEU A 15 -9.57 14.11 -6.01
CA LEU A 15 -8.83 13.01 -6.61
C LEU A 15 -8.31 13.40 -8.00
N ARG A 16 -7.03 13.15 -8.25
CA ARG A 16 -6.35 13.42 -9.52
C ARG A 16 -5.73 12.15 -10.06
N TYR A 17 -5.97 11.89 -11.35
CA TYR A 17 -5.28 10.83 -12.08
C TYR A 17 -4.07 11.45 -12.78
N GLU A 18 -2.87 11.14 -12.30
CA GLU A 18 -1.65 11.85 -12.70
C GLU A 18 -0.47 10.90 -12.91
N ASP A 19 0.57 11.39 -13.58
CA ASP A 19 1.83 10.69 -13.74
C ASP A 19 2.70 10.86 -12.50
N VAL A 20 3.25 9.76 -12.01
CA VAL A 20 4.20 9.73 -10.90
C VAL A 20 5.37 8.80 -11.24
N PRO A 21 6.53 8.95 -10.61
CA PRO A 21 7.62 7.99 -10.76
C PRO A 21 7.18 6.58 -10.39
N THR A 22 7.59 5.59 -11.18
CA THR A 22 7.42 4.19 -10.80
C THR A 22 8.37 3.88 -9.65
N PRO A 23 7.90 3.30 -8.52
CA PRO A 23 8.78 2.94 -7.42
C PRO A 23 9.72 1.80 -7.84
N SER A 24 10.87 1.72 -7.18
CA SER A 24 11.76 0.56 -7.27
C SER A 24 11.66 -0.23 -5.96
N PRO A 25 11.63 -1.57 -6.00
CA PRO A 25 11.57 -2.37 -4.79
C PRO A 25 12.87 -2.23 -3.99
N GLY A 26 12.75 -2.00 -2.69
CA GLY A 26 13.86 -2.00 -1.75
C GLY A 26 14.35 -3.42 -1.42
N ALA A 27 15.32 -3.53 -0.52
CA ALA A 27 15.74 -4.83 0.00
C ALA A 27 14.57 -5.48 0.78
N GLY A 28 14.22 -6.71 0.43
CA GLY A 28 13.11 -7.44 1.02
C GLY A 28 11.73 -7.12 0.43
N ASP A 29 11.61 -6.09 -0.41
CA ASP A 29 10.35 -5.70 -1.06
C ASP A 29 10.19 -6.36 -2.43
N VAL A 30 8.96 -6.41 -2.92
CA VAL A 30 8.63 -6.75 -4.30
C VAL A 30 7.92 -5.56 -4.98
N LEU A 31 8.10 -5.41 -6.28
CA LEU A 31 7.31 -4.48 -7.08
C LEU A 31 6.07 -5.21 -7.59
N VAL A 32 4.91 -4.82 -7.13
CA VAL A 32 3.62 -5.39 -7.57
C VAL A 32 3.04 -4.51 -8.68
N ARG A 33 2.79 -5.11 -9.85
CA ARG A 33 1.92 -4.53 -10.87
C ARG A 33 0.48 -4.75 -10.44
N VAL A 34 -0.20 -3.70 -10.01
CA VAL A 34 -1.57 -3.77 -9.51
C VAL A 34 -2.54 -4.11 -10.66
N ARG A 35 -3.37 -5.12 -10.44
CA ARG A 35 -4.43 -5.55 -11.38
C ARG A 35 -5.83 -5.23 -10.86
N ALA A 36 -5.99 -5.18 -9.55
CA ALA A 36 -7.23 -4.82 -8.89
C ALA A 36 -6.92 -4.16 -7.54
N CYS A 37 -7.72 -3.16 -7.18
CA CYS A 37 -7.66 -2.52 -5.87
C CYS A 37 -9.08 -2.30 -5.36
N CYS A 38 -9.34 -2.64 -4.11
CA CYS A 38 -10.63 -2.42 -3.48
C CYS A 38 -10.82 -0.93 -3.15
N VAL A 39 -12.07 -0.47 -3.20
CA VAL A 39 -12.46 0.84 -2.68
C VAL A 39 -13.13 0.64 -1.33
N ASN A 40 -12.41 0.96 -0.27
CA ASN A 40 -12.88 0.79 1.10
C ASN A 40 -13.45 2.09 1.67
N ARG A 41 -14.39 1.98 2.60
CA ARG A 41 -14.88 3.14 3.36
C ARG A 41 -13.75 3.85 4.10
N PHE A 42 -12.71 3.11 4.47
CA PHE A 42 -11.52 3.65 5.11
C PHE A 42 -10.78 4.63 4.21
N ASP A 43 -10.58 4.30 2.92
CA ASP A 43 -9.98 5.20 1.92
C ASP A 43 -10.76 6.51 1.79
N VAL A 44 -12.11 6.41 1.77
CA VAL A 44 -12.98 7.58 1.72
C VAL A 44 -12.80 8.45 2.97
N SER A 45 -12.72 7.85 4.15
CA SER A 45 -12.52 8.56 5.42
C SER A 45 -11.17 9.27 5.48
N LEU A 46 -10.10 8.61 5.04
CA LEU A 46 -8.75 9.19 4.96
C LEU A 46 -8.72 10.41 4.04
N ARG A 47 -9.36 10.30 2.87
CA ARG A 47 -9.44 11.41 1.92
C ARG A 47 -10.24 12.60 2.46
N GLN A 48 -11.39 12.35 3.10
CA GLN A 48 -12.31 13.40 3.52
C GLN A 48 -11.83 14.21 4.72
N SER A 49 -11.30 13.56 5.74
CA SER A 49 -11.11 14.20 7.05
C SER A 49 -9.69 14.19 7.59
N GLY A 50 -8.75 13.56 6.88
CA GLY A 50 -7.42 13.42 7.43
C GLY A 50 -7.46 12.75 8.80
N SER A 51 -8.09 11.57 8.90
CA SER A 51 -8.26 10.87 10.17
C SER A 51 -6.96 10.86 10.97
N ARG A 52 -7.03 11.34 12.18
CA ARG A 52 -6.06 11.24 13.31
C ARG A 52 -4.54 11.27 13.00
N LYS A 53 -4.10 11.12 11.75
CA LYS A 53 -2.69 11.19 11.32
C LYS A 53 -2.60 12.07 10.07
N SER A 54 -1.73 13.05 10.11
CA SER A 54 -1.36 13.87 8.96
C SER A 54 -0.74 12.98 7.88
N LEU A 55 -1.41 12.81 6.74
CA LEU A 55 -0.83 12.14 5.58
C LEU A 55 0.16 13.08 4.87
N PRO A 56 1.27 12.55 4.35
CA PRO A 56 2.25 13.37 3.61
C PRO A 56 1.75 13.65 2.19
N LEU A 57 0.85 14.65 2.06
CA LEU A 57 0.26 15.02 0.78
C LEU A 57 1.33 15.54 -0.22
N PRO A 58 1.19 15.24 -1.52
CA PRO A 58 0.12 14.46 -2.17
C PRO A 58 0.21 12.96 -1.89
N TRP A 59 -0.92 12.26 -1.71
CA TRP A 59 -0.93 10.88 -1.24
C TRP A 59 -1.77 9.93 -2.11
N THR A 60 -1.37 8.66 -2.16
CA THR A 60 -2.06 7.57 -2.86
C THR A 60 -2.76 6.65 -1.86
N LEU A 61 -4.05 6.42 -2.04
CA LEU A 61 -4.86 5.51 -1.24
C LEU A 61 -4.94 4.11 -1.86
N GLY A 62 -5.76 3.24 -1.28
CA GLY A 62 -5.98 1.86 -1.72
C GLY A 62 -5.32 0.87 -0.76
N VAL A 63 -6.01 0.52 0.34
CA VAL A 63 -5.46 -0.32 1.42
C VAL A 63 -5.35 -1.80 1.06
N GLU A 64 -6.13 -2.28 0.08
CA GLU A 64 -6.17 -3.67 -0.35
C GLU A 64 -6.06 -3.77 -1.86
N PHE A 65 -5.08 -4.50 -2.33
CA PHE A 65 -4.85 -4.68 -3.76
C PHE A 65 -4.28 -6.06 -4.08
N ALA A 66 -4.44 -6.45 -5.32
CA ALA A 66 -3.90 -7.67 -5.87
C ALA A 66 -3.24 -7.40 -7.22
N GLY A 67 -2.27 -8.22 -7.59
CA GLY A 67 -1.53 -8.03 -8.82
C GLY A 67 -0.57 -9.16 -9.13
N GLU A 68 0.45 -8.81 -9.88
CA GLU A 68 1.53 -9.70 -10.29
C GLU A 68 2.87 -9.09 -9.88
N ILE A 69 3.80 -9.89 -9.41
CA ILE A 69 5.16 -9.45 -9.10
C ILE A 69 5.85 -9.04 -10.41
N ALA A 70 6.24 -7.79 -10.50
CA ALA A 70 6.91 -7.22 -11.68
C ALA A 70 8.43 -7.15 -11.53
N ALA A 71 8.93 -7.09 -10.29
CA ALA A 71 10.36 -7.14 -9.98
C ALA A 71 10.56 -7.52 -8.51
N LEU A 72 11.73 -8.06 -8.21
CA LEU A 72 12.14 -8.45 -6.86
C LEU A 72 13.24 -7.52 -6.36
N GLY A 73 13.13 -7.08 -5.12
CA GLY A 73 14.23 -6.43 -4.40
C GLY A 73 15.29 -7.43 -3.95
N SER A 74 16.42 -6.93 -3.52
CA SER A 74 17.50 -7.80 -3.06
C SER A 74 17.09 -8.59 -1.80
N GLY A 75 17.48 -9.87 -1.75
CA GLY A 75 17.19 -10.75 -0.61
C GLY A 75 15.79 -11.37 -0.60
N VAL A 76 14.92 -11.03 -1.52
CA VAL A 76 13.59 -11.67 -1.66
C VAL A 76 13.76 -13.12 -2.11
N THR A 77 13.10 -14.05 -1.42
CA THR A 77 13.05 -15.48 -1.73
C THR A 77 11.64 -16.01 -1.58
N GLY A 78 11.34 -17.19 -2.16
CA GLY A 78 10.05 -17.85 -2.02
C GLY A 78 8.95 -17.35 -2.96
N VAL A 79 9.22 -16.33 -3.76
CA VAL A 79 8.33 -15.81 -4.81
C VAL A 79 9.13 -15.50 -6.07
N LEU A 80 8.46 -15.40 -7.22
CA LEU A 80 9.06 -15.15 -8.53
C LEU A 80 8.37 -13.99 -9.24
N GLU A 81 9.06 -13.36 -10.18
CA GLU A 81 8.42 -12.44 -11.13
C GLU A 81 7.32 -13.17 -11.92
N GLY A 82 6.17 -12.53 -12.05
CA GLY A 82 4.97 -13.10 -12.67
C GLY A 82 4.03 -13.79 -11.68
N ASP A 83 4.44 -14.07 -10.45
CA ASP A 83 3.56 -14.64 -9.44
C ASP A 83 2.38 -13.71 -9.15
N ARG A 84 1.19 -14.31 -9.03
CA ARG A 84 -0.03 -13.60 -8.65
C ARG A 84 -0.09 -13.48 -7.13
N VAL A 85 -0.24 -12.25 -6.66
CA VAL A 85 -0.23 -11.94 -5.23
C VAL A 85 -1.45 -11.12 -4.83
N TRP A 86 -1.88 -11.33 -3.60
CA TRP A 86 -2.80 -10.46 -2.89
C TRP A 86 -2.04 -9.85 -1.70
N VAL A 87 -2.16 -8.54 -1.54
CA VAL A 87 -1.43 -7.80 -0.50
C VAL A 87 -2.38 -7.50 0.65
N LEU A 88 -2.00 -7.97 1.85
CA LEU A 88 -2.72 -7.68 3.09
C LEU A 88 -2.71 -6.18 3.38
N HIS A 89 -3.79 -5.66 3.96
CA HIS A 89 -3.94 -4.24 4.29
C HIS A 89 -2.93 -3.76 5.35
N GLU A 90 -2.41 -4.66 6.17
CA GLU A 90 -1.41 -4.39 7.20
C GLU A 90 -0.19 -5.28 7.02
N LEU A 91 0.99 -4.72 7.31
CA LEU A 91 2.25 -5.44 7.39
C LEU A 91 2.66 -5.57 8.86
N PRO A 92 2.55 -6.77 9.45
CA PRO A 92 3.03 -7.03 10.80
C PRO A 92 4.56 -6.98 10.85
N CYS A 93 5.14 -6.71 12.02
CA CYS A 93 6.58 -6.68 12.19
C CYS A 93 7.25 -8.06 12.23
N LEU A 94 6.48 -9.12 12.46
CA LEU A 94 6.91 -10.53 12.58
C LEU A 94 7.89 -10.82 13.73
N GLU A 95 8.19 -9.86 14.60
CA GLU A 95 9.17 -9.98 15.70
C GLU A 95 8.61 -9.67 17.09
N CYS A 96 7.50 -8.93 17.20
CA CYS A 96 6.89 -8.67 18.50
C CYS A 96 6.21 -9.92 19.07
N ARG A 97 5.97 -9.91 20.38
CA ARG A 97 5.33 -11.04 21.09
C ARG A 97 4.04 -11.53 20.42
N TYR A 98 3.22 -10.61 19.94
CA TYR A 98 1.95 -10.96 19.28
C TYR A 98 2.17 -11.65 17.95
N CYS A 99 3.10 -11.19 17.13
CA CYS A 99 3.44 -11.85 15.87
C CYS A 99 4.02 -13.25 16.12
N LEU A 100 4.89 -13.41 17.13
CA LEU A 100 5.49 -14.71 17.47
C LEU A 100 4.45 -15.71 18.01
N ASP A 101 3.38 -15.21 18.62
CA ASP A 101 2.24 -16.03 19.11
C ASP A 101 1.16 -16.23 18.02
N GLY A 102 1.39 -15.77 16.77
CA GLY A 102 0.42 -15.91 15.66
C GLY A 102 -0.76 -14.93 15.71
N MET A 103 -0.65 -13.88 16.51
CA MET A 103 -1.66 -12.81 16.68
C MET A 103 -1.20 -11.54 15.97
N ASP A 104 -0.80 -11.64 14.73
CA ASP A 104 -0.25 -10.54 13.91
C ASP A 104 -1.26 -9.41 13.67
N ASN A 105 -2.55 -9.68 13.72
CA ASN A 105 -3.62 -8.69 13.62
C ASN A 105 -3.64 -7.65 14.77
N ILE A 106 -2.90 -7.89 15.85
CA ILE A 106 -2.71 -6.94 16.97
C ILE A 106 -1.23 -6.58 17.15
N CYS A 107 -0.47 -6.64 16.07
CA CYS A 107 0.94 -6.24 16.06
C CYS A 107 1.12 -4.78 16.50
N GLU A 108 2.00 -4.54 17.49
CA GLU A 108 2.26 -3.20 18.04
C GLU A 108 2.95 -2.26 17.06
N ALA A 109 3.65 -2.81 16.06
CA ALA A 109 4.41 -2.07 15.05
C ALA A 109 3.87 -2.28 13.62
N ALA A 110 2.60 -2.70 13.48
CA ALA A 110 2.00 -2.89 12.18
C ALA A 110 2.01 -1.59 11.36
N ARG A 111 2.33 -1.70 10.08
CA ARG A 111 2.22 -0.62 9.09
C ARG A 111 1.06 -0.92 8.16
N MET A 112 0.32 0.11 7.80
CA MET A 112 -0.86 0.00 6.95
C MET A 112 -0.67 0.78 5.65
N TRP A 113 -1.06 0.17 4.54
CA TRP A 113 -1.16 0.85 3.25
C TRP A 113 -2.12 2.04 3.36
N SER A 114 -1.90 3.07 2.59
CA SER A 114 -2.65 4.33 2.63
C SER A 114 -2.43 5.19 3.87
N VAL A 115 -1.71 4.71 4.88
CA VAL A 115 -1.42 5.46 6.13
C VAL A 115 0.07 5.71 6.28
N GLN A 116 0.87 4.67 6.51
CA GLN A 116 2.33 4.79 6.60
C GLN A 116 3.02 4.57 5.26
N MET A 117 2.35 3.91 4.32
CA MET A 117 2.86 3.59 2.99
C MET A 117 1.83 3.99 1.93
N PRO A 118 2.26 4.40 0.71
CA PRO A 118 1.35 4.64 -0.41
C PRO A 118 0.54 3.39 -0.72
N GLY A 119 -0.73 3.57 -1.09
CA GLY A 119 -1.65 2.47 -1.37
C GLY A 119 -1.73 2.08 -2.84
N GLY A 120 -2.65 1.16 -3.14
CA GLY A 120 -2.81 0.48 -4.41
C GLY A 120 -3.57 1.22 -5.51
N TYR A 121 -3.98 2.49 -5.32
CA TYR A 121 -4.57 3.26 -6.42
C TYR A 121 -3.50 3.76 -7.39
N ALA A 122 -2.65 2.86 -7.85
CA ALA A 122 -1.54 3.09 -8.75
C ALA A 122 -1.29 1.86 -9.64
N GLU A 123 -0.58 2.03 -10.74
CA GLU A 123 -0.21 0.90 -11.60
C GLU A 123 0.81 -0.04 -10.94
N TYR A 124 1.66 0.49 -10.06
CA TYR A 124 2.68 -0.27 -9.34
C TYR A 124 2.78 0.18 -7.89
N VAL A 125 3.07 -0.78 -6.99
CA VAL A 125 3.36 -0.55 -5.57
C VAL A 125 4.60 -1.36 -5.18
N SER A 126 5.51 -0.77 -4.40
CA SER A 126 6.59 -1.51 -3.72
C SER A 126 6.04 -2.04 -2.41
N ALA A 127 5.98 -3.36 -2.24
CA ALA A 127 5.32 -4.07 -1.13
C ALA A 127 6.28 -5.04 -0.45
#